data_f79439d948d41ae96f7e2be682afc180
#
_entry.id   f79439d948d41ae96f7e2be682afc180
#
_cell.length_a   1.000
_cell.length_b   1.000
_cell.length_c   1.000
_cell.angle_alpha   90.00
_cell.angle_beta   90.00
_cell.angle_gamma   90.00
#
_symmetry.space_group_name_H-M   'P 1'
#
loop_
_entity.id
_entity.type
_entity.pdbx_description
1 polymer ?
#
loop_
_entity_poly.entity_id
_entity_poly.type
_entity_poly.pdbx_seq_one_letter_code
_entity_poly.pdbx_strand_id
1 'polypeptide(L)'
;VFGSKKETSANDKTFQSDTDREVMPKGYTPKKGTPTPKRKEVEAANRRPIVADRTKLSREAKKAQRAENRRRSNELYYKQQQAMRTGDEANMPAQHRGKLRKWARDYVDASGPISGWFMPIAIALIPLMVVQMRFPQIVNFVAIALYVVFFAMLIHAVIIVRRAKLLAGHRYGFDQIPRGFTMQMLGRAFYIRRWRLPAAQVKRGEFPPGSSKEDLKEAKKATKA
;
A
#
# COMPACT_ATOMS: atom_id res chain seq x y z
N VAL A 1 13.73 -8.25 -47.20
CA VAL A 1 14.19 -6.96 -47.72
C VAL A 1 13.61 -5.89 -46.83
N PHE A 2 14.40 -5.37 -45.90
CA PHE A 2 14.45 -3.97 -45.53
C PHE A 2 15.40 -3.83 -44.32
N GLY A 3 16.52 -3.17 -44.57
CA GLY A 3 17.59 -2.93 -43.64
C GLY A 3 17.22 -1.87 -42.62
N SER A 4 17.45 -2.18 -41.35
CA SER A 4 17.46 -1.22 -40.26
C SER A 4 18.85 -0.62 -40.13
N LYS A 5 18.97 0.67 -40.41
CA LYS A 5 20.17 1.48 -40.25
C LYS A 5 20.36 1.79 -38.76
N LYS A 6 21.35 1.15 -38.16
CA LYS A 6 21.85 1.44 -36.81
C LYS A 6 22.76 2.66 -36.93
N GLU A 7 22.34 3.80 -36.38
CA GLU A 7 23.26 4.91 -36.10
C GLU A 7 23.88 4.67 -34.71
N THR A 8 25.10 4.19 -34.73
CA THR A 8 26.01 4.16 -33.60
C THR A 8 26.66 5.53 -33.48
N SER A 9 26.19 6.36 -32.54
CA SER A 9 26.91 7.53 -32.06
C SER A 9 28.06 7.03 -31.20
N ALA A 10 29.25 6.91 -31.78
CA ALA A 10 30.49 6.66 -31.08
C ALA A 10 30.89 7.96 -30.34
N ASN A 11 30.75 7.95 -29.02
CA ASN A 11 31.34 8.97 -28.16
C ASN A 11 32.80 8.55 -27.92
N ASP A 12 33.65 8.89 -28.90
CA ASP A 12 35.10 8.67 -28.84
C ASP A 12 35.68 9.75 -27.92
N LYS A 13 35.74 9.43 -26.62
CA LYS A 13 36.61 10.15 -25.68
C LYS A 13 38.02 9.65 -25.90
N THR A 14 38.73 10.27 -26.81
CA THR A 14 40.18 10.14 -26.94
C THR A 14 40.84 10.38 -25.57
N PHE A 15 41.39 9.32 -25.05
CA PHE A 15 42.27 9.32 -23.89
C PHE A 15 43.56 10.01 -24.35
N GLN A 16 43.68 11.32 -24.12
CA GLN A 16 44.93 12.04 -24.33
C GLN A 16 45.92 11.59 -23.25
N SER A 17 47.00 11.01 -23.72
CA SER A 17 48.12 10.54 -22.92
C SER A 17 48.68 11.67 -22.06
N ASP A 18 49.05 11.33 -20.83
CA ASP A 18 49.56 12.17 -19.76
C ASP A 18 50.95 12.80 -20.03
N THR A 19 51.43 12.91 -21.29
CA THR A 19 52.78 13.33 -21.64
C THR A 19 52.97 14.80 -21.90
N ASP A 20 51.86 15.61 -21.94
CA ASP A 20 51.99 17.07 -22.23
C ASP A 20 51.48 17.95 -21.06
N ARG A 21 51.66 17.50 -19.82
CA ARG A 21 51.52 18.43 -18.68
C ARG A 21 52.75 19.32 -18.61
N GLU A 22 52.68 20.48 -19.24
CA GLU A 22 53.59 21.57 -18.92
C GLU A 22 53.66 21.77 -17.39
N VAL A 23 54.88 21.59 -16.85
CA VAL A 23 55.13 21.79 -15.39
C VAL A 23 54.93 23.26 -15.09
N MET A 24 53.75 23.65 -14.70
CA MET A 24 53.43 25.02 -14.29
C MET A 24 54.13 25.35 -12.98
N PRO A 25 54.72 26.56 -12.83
CA PRO A 25 55.37 26.94 -11.61
C PRO A 25 54.43 26.95 -10.42
N LYS A 26 54.94 26.56 -9.23
CA LYS A 26 54.18 26.54 -7.98
C LYS A 26 53.55 27.92 -7.74
N GLY A 27 52.20 27.96 -7.64
CA GLY A 27 51.42 29.18 -7.42
C GLY A 27 50.74 29.77 -8.65
N TYR A 28 50.92 29.19 -9.84
CA TYR A 28 50.22 29.64 -11.04
C TYR A 28 48.82 29.02 -11.12
N THR A 29 47.79 29.84 -11.00
CA THR A 29 46.42 29.46 -11.32
C THR A 29 46.04 30.03 -12.68
N PRO A 30 45.68 29.20 -13.68
CA PRO A 30 45.27 29.69 -15.00
C PRO A 30 44.07 30.65 -14.87
N LYS A 31 44.10 31.76 -15.62
CA LYS A 31 43.00 32.72 -15.64
C LYS A 31 41.72 31.98 -16.10
N LYS A 32 40.67 32.10 -15.30
CA LYS A 32 39.36 31.56 -15.63
C LYS A 32 38.85 32.16 -16.95
N GLY A 33 38.70 31.35 -17.98
CA GLY A 33 38.38 31.84 -19.33
C GLY A 33 36.98 32.49 -19.46
N THR A 34 36.09 32.24 -18.50
CA THR A 34 34.74 32.83 -18.45
C THR A 34 34.51 33.50 -17.09
N PRO A 35 33.95 34.71 -17.04
CA PRO A 35 33.63 35.37 -15.77
C PRO A 35 32.60 34.55 -15.02
N THR A 36 32.77 34.46 -13.71
CA THR A 36 31.80 33.78 -12.85
C THR A 36 30.47 34.51 -12.94
N PRO A 37 29.37 33.83 -13.27
CA PRO A 37 28.04 34.46 -13.39
C PRO A 37 27.65 35.09 -12.03
N LYS A 38 26.97 36.24 -12.08
CA LYS A 38 26.54 36.92 -10.86
C LYS A 38 25.59 36.04 -10.05
N ARG A 39 25.75 36.06 -8.74
CA ARG A 39 24.92 35.29 -7.80
C ARG A 39 23.41 35.43 -8.11
N LYS A 40 22.95 36.64 -8.40
CA LYS A 40 21.54 36.92 -8.75
C LYS A 40 21.08 36.17 -9.98
N GLU A 41 21.92 36.00 -11.01
CA GLU A 41 21.62 35.28 -12.24
C GLU A 41 21.54 33.77 -11.98
N VAL A 42 22.50 33.25 -11.18
CA VAL A 42 22.47 31.83 -10.79
C VAL A 42 21.28 31.51 -9.89
N GLU A 43 20.94 32.37 -8.94
CA GLU A 43 19.76 32.21 -8.11
C GLU A 43 18.47 32.31 -8.92
N ALA A 44 18.37 33.20 -9.89
CA ALA A 44 17.24 33.35 -10.77
C ALA A 44 17.04 32.10 -11.66
N ALA A 45 18.15 31.56 -12.20
CA ALA A 45 18.12 30.30 -12.97
C ALA A 45 17.73 29.09 -12.13
N ASN A 46 18.16 29.06 -10.87
CA ASN A 46 17.85 27.96 -9.94
C ASN A 46 16.48 28.08 -9.27
N ARG A 47 15.84 29.24 -9.29
CA ARG A 47 14.48 29.45 -8.77
C ARG A 47 13.48 28.76 -9.70
N ARG A 48 13.36 27.44 -9.57
CA ARG A 48 12.27 26.70 -10.20
C ARG A 48 11.03 26.85 -9.32
N PRO A 49 9.90 27.37 -9.83
CA PRO A 49 8.67 27.41 -9.07
C PRO A 49 8.27 25.99 -8.74
N ILE A 50 8.06 25.70 -7.45
CA ILE A 50 7.61 24.39 -6.94
C ILE A 50 6.24 24.02 -7.56
N VAL A 51 5.44 25.04 -7.86
CA VAL A 51 4.17 24.90 -8.56
C VAL A 51 4.31 25.55 -9.92
N ALA A 52 4.12 24.75 -10.98
CA ALA A 52 4.11 25.29 -12.33
C ALA A 52 3.01 26.36 -12.46
N ASP A 53 3.38 27.54 -13.02
CA ASP A 53 2.44 28.64 -13.22
C ASP A 53 1.39 28.24 -14.28
N ARG A 54 0.24 27.78 -13.79
CA ARG A 54 -0.88 27.33 -14.65
C ARG A 54 -1.58 28.48 -15.36
N THR A 55 -1.33 29.73 -14.97
CA THR A 55 -2.00 30.90 -15.56
C THR A 55 -1.51 31.20 -16.96
N LYS A 56 -0.23 30.88 -17.24
CA LYS A 56 0.45 31.12 -18.52
C LYS A 56 0.19 30.04 -19.59
N LEU A 57 -0.47 28.94 -19.23
CA LEU A 57 -0.75 27.87 -20.18
C LEU A 57 -1.96 28.23 -21.07
N SER A 58 -1.86 27.98 -22.37
CA SER A 58 -3.00 28.06 -23.28
C SER A 58 -4.12 27.13 -22.88
N ARG A 59 -5.35 27.38 -23.32
CA ARG A 59 -6.52 26.52 -23.06
C ARG A 59 -6.29 25.08 -23.53
N GLU A 60 -5.65 24.93 -24.68
CA GLU A 60 -5.31 23.62 -25.29
C GLU A 60 -4.25 22.89 -24.46
N ALA A 61 -3.18 23.58 -24.05
CA ALA A 61 -2.14 23.01 -23.19
C ALA A 61 -2.70 22.56 -21.84
N LYS A 62 -3.64 23.32 -21.24
CA LYS A 62 -4.35 22.92 -20.04
C LYS A 62 -5.19 21.65 -20.24
N LYS A 63 -5.85 21.53 -21.40
CA LYS A 63 -6.65 20.34 -21.76
C LYS A 63 -5.75 19.12 -21.96
N ALA A 64 -4.64 19.29 -22.69
CA ALA A 64 -3.65 18.22 -22.90
C ALA A 64 -3.05 17.74 -21.57
N GLN A 65 -2.62 18.66 -20.70
CA GLN A 65 -2.08 18.33 -19.38
C GLN A 65 -3.10 17.59 -18.50
N ARG A 66 -4.37 18.02 -18.53
CA ARG A 66 -5.44 17.31 -17.79
C ARG A 66 -5.66 15.89 -18.35
N ALA A 67 -5.64 15.73 -19.67
CA ALA A 67 -5.77 14.41 -20.30
C ALA A 67 -4.61 13.49 -19.93
N GLU A 68 -3.38 14.00 -19.94
CA GLU A 68 -2.19 13.26 -19.53
C GLU A 68 -2.24 12.87 -18.05
N ASN A 69 -2.60 13.81 -17.18
CA ASN A 69 -2.73 13.52 -15.75
C ASN A 69 -3.81 12.45 -15.47
N ARG A 70 -4.92 12.47 -16.21
CA ARG A 70 -5.94 11.43 -16.11
C ARG A 70 -5.42 10.08 -16.59
N ARG A 71 -4.65 10.02 -17.68
CA ARG A 71 -4.02 8.78 -18.16
C ARG A 71 -3.08 8.21 -17.11
N ARG A 72 -2.17 9.02 -16.58
CA ARG A 72 -1.23 8.61 -15.51
C ARG A 72 -1.97 8.13 -14.25
N SER A 73 -3.02 8.85 -13.84
CA SER A 73 -3.83 8.45 -12.69
C SER A 73 -4.53 7.11 -12.92
N ASN A 74 -5.08 6.90 -14.11
CA ASN A 74 -5.73 5.64 -14.47
C ASN A 74 -4.71 4.48 -14.50
N GLU A 75 -3.53 4.68 -15.08
CA GLU A 75 -2.47 3.67 -15.09
C GLU A 75 -2.04 3.27 -13.67
N LEU A 76 -1.84 4.25 -12.79
CA LEU A 76 -1.54 4.00 -11.38
C LEU A 76 -2.67 3.24 -10.69
N TYR A 77 -3.91 3.63 -10.95
CA TYR A 77 -5.09 2.94 -10.41
C TYR A 77 -5.15 1.47 -10.86
N TYR A 78 -4.95 1.21 -12.15
CA TYR A 78 -4.93 -0.17 -12.66
C TYR A 78 -3.78 -0.99 -12.08
N LYS A 79 -2.59 -0.42 -11.97
CA LYS A 79 -1.43 -1.08 -11.30
C LYS A 79 -1.74 -1.40 -9.85
N GLN A 80 -2.35 -0.47 -9.11
CA GLN A 80 -2.75 -0.69 -7.72
C GLN A 80 -3.85 -1.75 -7.60
N GLN A 81 -4.84 -1.74 -8.48
CA GLN A 81 -5.90 -2.76 -8.52
C GLN A 81 -5.32 -4.16 -8.80
N GLN A 82 -4.40 -4.25 -9.74
CA GLN A 82 -3.71 -5.50 -10.04
C GLN A 82 -2.89 -5.96 -8.83
N ALA A 83 -2.12 -5.07 -8.23
CA ALA A 83 -1.34 -5.36 -7.02
C ALA A 83 -2.21 -5.86 -5.85
N MET A 84 -3.41 -5.31 -5.69
CA MET A 84 -4.38 -5.77 -4.69
C MET A 84 -4.88 -7.20 -4.95
N ARG A 85 -4.91 -7.63 -6.21
CA ARG A 85 -5.32 -9.01 -6.59
C ARG A 85 -4.17 -9.99 -6.55
N THR A 86 -2.98 -9.58 -6.99
CA THR A 86 -1.78 -10.45 -7.07
C THR A 86 -0.99 -10.50 -5.78
N GLY A 87 -1.14 -9.49 -4.89
CA GLY A 87 -0.36 -9.37 -3.66
C GLY A 87 0.99 -8.66 -3.86
N ASP A 88 1.19 -7.96 -4.98
CA ASP A 88 2.41 -7.21 -5.25
C ASP A 88 2.55 -6.02 -4.29
N GLU A 89 3.45 -6.15 -3.31
CA GLU A 89 3.69 -5.14 -2.27
C GLU A 89 4.27 -3.83 -2.83
N ALA A 90 5.01 -3.87 -3.96
CA ALA A 90 5.66 -2.69 -4.52
C ALA A 90 4.65 -1.67 -5.06
N ASN A 91 3.64 -2.16 -5.78
CA ASN A 91 2.60 -1.35 -6.41
C ASN A 91 1.33 -1.22 -5.55
N MET A 92 1.32 -1.77 -4.35
CA MET A 92 0.17 -1.73 -3.44
C MET A 92 -0.06 -0.30 -2.92
N PRO A 93 -1.34 0.13 -2.74
CA PRO A 93 -1.65 1.42 -2.12
C PRO A 93 -0.99 1.58 -0.76
N ALA A 94 -0.57 2.80 -0.40
CA ALA A 94 0.16 3.09 0.83
C ALA A 94 -0.56 2.59 2.11
N GLN A 95 -1.90 2.62 2.11
CA GLN A 95 -2.72 2.12 3.22
C GLN A 95 -2.63 0.60 3.45
N HIS A 96 -2.18 -0.16 2.47
CA HIS A 96 -2.07 -1.63 2.55
C HIS A 96 -0.63 -2.12 2.51
N ARG A 97 0.32 -1.29 2.09
CA ARG A 97 1.74 -1.61 1.97
C ARG A 97 2.43 -1.63 3.34
N GLY A 98 3.43 -2.51 3.48
CA GLY A 98 4.31 -2.60 4.65
C GLY A 98 4.32 -3.96 5.31
N LYS A 99 5.49 -4.36 5.83
CA LYS A 99 5.76 -5.67 6.42
C LYS A 99 4.79 -6.02 7.56
N LEU A 100 4.53 -5.08 8.47
CA LEU A 100 3.59 -5.24 9.58
C LEU A 100 2.16 -5.51 9.07
N ARG A 101 1.69 -4.70 8.10
CA ARG A 101 0.34 -4.85 7.54
C ARG A 101 0.18 -6.15 6.77
N LYS A 102 1.21 -6.56 6.02
CA LYS A 102 1.23 -7.85 5.34
C LYS A 102 1.11 -8.99 6.35
N TRP A 103 1.99 -9.02 7.34
CA TRP A 103 1.98 -10.02 8.41
C TRP A 103 0.62 -10.12 9.09
N ALA A 104 0.00 -8.97 9.42
CA ALA A 104 -1.30 -8.94 10.08
C ALA A 104 -2.43 -9.47 9.19
N ARG A 105 -2.41 -9.16 7.88
CA ARG A 105 -3.37 -9.73 6.91
C ARG A 105 -3.23 -11.24 6.85
N ASP A 106 -1.99 -11.71 6.74
CA ASP A 106 -1.69 -13.14 6.65
C ASP A 106 -2.14 -13.87 7.91
N TYR A 107 -1.95 -13.28 9.10
CA TYR A 107 -2.44 -13.81 10.36
C TYR A 107 -3.97 -13.93 10.41
N VAL A 108 -4.70 -12.88 10.00
CA VAL A 108 -6.18 -12.90 9.95
C VAL A 108 -6.68 -13.90 8.92
N ASP A 109 -6.00 -14.03 7.78
CA ASP A 109 -6.38 -14.97 6.72
C ASP A 109 -6.10 -16.41 7.12
N ALA A 110 -5.00 -16.67 7.81
CA ALA A 110 -4.64 -17.98 8.34
C ALA A 110 -5.58 -18.43 9.45
N SER A 111 -6.01 -17.50 10.33
CA SER A 111 -6.94 -17.83 11.42
C SER A 111 -8.36 -18.19 10.93
N GLY A 112 -8.70 -17.88 9.68
CA GLY A 112 -9.96 -18.30 9.05
C GLY A 112 -11.20 -17.87 9.84
N PRO A 113 -11.40 -16.56 10.13
CA PRO A 113 -12.45 -16.10 11.01
C PRO A 113 -13.84 -16.53 10.51
N ILE A 114 -14.65 -17.08 11.41
CA ILE A 114 -16.03 -17.50 11.15
C ILE A 114 -16.89 -16.30 10.73
N SER A 115 -16.53 -15.11 11.22
CA SER A 115 -17.19 -13.84 10.87
C SER A 115 -17.22 -13.54 9.36
N GLY A 116 -16.38 -14.19 8.55
CA GLY A 116 -16.46 -14.10 7.09
C GLY A 116 -17.77 -14.63 6.50
N TRP A 117 -18.54 -15.43 7.24
CA TRP A 117 -19.86 -15.88 6.85
C TRP A 117 -20.98 -14.87 7.11
N PHE A 118 -20.67 -13.77 7.81
CA PHE A 118 -21.65 -12.73 8.12
C PHE A 118 -22.36 -12.19 6.88
N MET A 119 -21.62 -11.83 5.83
CA MET A 119 -22.21 -11.28 4.60
C MET A 119 -23.19 -12.25 3.90
N PRO A 120 -22.86 -13.54 3.65
CA PRO A 120 -23.82 -14.48 3.09
C PRO A 120 -25.05 -14.64 3.98
N ILE A 121 -24.88 -14.73 5.28
CA ILE A 121 -26.00 -14.85 6.23
C ILE A 121 -26.88 -13.61 6.17
N ALA A 122 -26.29 -12.41 6.17
CA ALA A 122 -27.04 -11.14 6.08
C ALA A 122 -27.87 -11.07 4.78
N ILE A 123 -27.29 -11.49 3.66
CA ILE A 123 -27.99 -11.52 2.37
C ILE A 123 -29.14 -12.55 2.40
N ALA A 124 -28.91 -13.72 2.98
CA ALA A 124 -29.91 -14.78 3.10
C ALA A 124 -31.11 -14.38 3.99
N LEU A 125 -30.94 -13.34 4.84
CA LEU A 125 -32.02 -12.82 5.68
C LEU A 125 -32.99 -11.89 4.97
N ILE A 126 -32.62 -11.31 3.82
CA ILE A 126 -33.48 -10.37 3.09
C ILE A 126 -34.85 -10.99 2.77
N PRO A 127 -34.94 -12.21 2.24
CA PRO A 127 -36.22 -12.86 1.99
C PRO A 127 -37.06 -13.09 3.26
N LEU A 128 -36.43 -13.23 4.42
CA LEU A 128 -37.10 -13.45 5.69
C LEU A 128 -38.03 -12.30 6.07
N MET A 129 -37.73 -11.09 5.63
CA MET A 129 -38.59 -9.90 5.84
C MET A 129 -39.95 -10.06 5.16
N VAL A 130 -40.00 -10.77 4.02
CA VAL A 130 -41.28 -11.06 3.32
C VAL A 130 -42.11 -12.11 4.07
N VAL A 131 -41.44 -13.10 4.64
CA VAL A 131 -42.08 -14.18 5.41
C VAL A 131 -42.63 -13.67 6.74
N GLN A 132 -42.05 -12.56 7.29
CA GLN A 132 -42.49 -11.97 8.55
C GLN A 132 -43.97 -11.55 8.54
N MET A 133 -44.50 -11.13 7.41
CA MET A 133 -45.92 -10.76 7.29
C MET A 133 -46.88 -11.94 7.52
N ARG A 134 -46.42 -13.17 7.22
CA ARG A 134 -47.25 -14.37 7.35
C ARG A 134 -47.01 -15.12 8.66
N PHE A 135 -45.78 -15.10 9.16
CA PHE A 135 -45.37 -15.89 10.33
C PHE A 135 -44.51 -15.07 11.31
N PRO A 136 -45.05 -14.04 11.97
CA PRO A 136 -44.27 -13.09 12.77
C PRO A 136 -43.54 -13.76 13.95
N GLN A 137 -44.13 -14.76 14.59
CA GLN A 137 -43.52 -15.43 15.75
C GLN A 137 -42.28 -16.22 15.34
N ILE A 138 -42.31 -16.94 14.24
CA ILE A 138 -41.19 -17.72 13.73
C ILE A 138 -40.05 -16.79 13.37
N VAL A 139 -40.36 -15.69 12.69
CA VAL A 139 -39.35 -14.69 12.29
C VAL A 139 -38.68 -14.03 13.49
N ASN A 140 -39.43 -13.73 14.55
CA ASN A 140 -38.87 -13.18 15.78
C ASN A 140 -37.87 -14.14 16.45
N PHE A 141 -38.17 -15.41 16.56
CA PHE A 141 -37.23 -16.41 17.09
C PHE A 141 -35.97 -16.50 16.21
N VAL A 142 -36.15 -16.55 14.90
CA VAL A 142 -35.02 -16.58 13.96
C VAL A 142 -34.16 -15.29 14.09
N ALA A 143 -34.79 -14.16 14.19
CA ALA A 143 -34.09 -12.88 14.39
C ALA A 143 -33.25 -12.89 15.67
N ILE A 144 -33.80 -13.33 16.80
CA ILE A 144 -33.08 -13.46 18.07
C ILE A 144 -31.88 -14.40 17.92
N ALA A 145 -32.08 -15.58 17.34
CA ALA A 145 -31.00 -16.54 17.10
C ALA A 145 -29.89 -15.94 16.26
N LEU A 146 -30.24 -15.17 15.24
CA LEU A 146 -29.30 -14.49 14.36
C LEU A 146 -28.52 -13.37 15.07
N TYR A 147 -29.15 -12.62 15.96
CA TYR A 147 -28.43 -11.64 16.79
C TYR A 147 -27.39 -12.35 17.69
N VAL A 148 -27.74 -13.46 18.29
CA VAL A 148 -26.79 -14.27 19.10
C VAL A 148 -25.61 -14.74 18.24
N VAL A 149 -25.86 -15.29 17.06
CA VAL A 149 -24.80 -15.71 16.12
C VAL A 149 -23.95 -14.53 15.70
N PHE A 150 -24.57 -13.38 15.35
CA PHE A 150 -23.85 -12.18 14.99
C PHE A 150 -22.89 -11.70 16.08
N PHE A 151 -23.37 -11.61 17.33
CA PHE A 151 -22.53 -11.20 18.45
C PHE A 151 -21.42 -12.20 18.73
N ALA A 152 -21.69 -13.51 18.61
CA ALA A 152 -20.65 -14.54 18.74
C ALA A 152 -19.57 -14.38 17.63
N MET A 153 -19.96 -14.12 16.38
CA MET A 153 -19.05 -13.85 15.28
C MET A 153 -18.24 -12.55 15.52
N LEU A 154 -18.87 -11.50 16.03
CA LEU A 154 -18.21 -10.24 16.35
C LEU A 154 -17.16 -10.44 17.46
N ILE A 155 -17.52 -11.11 18.54
CA ILE A 155 -16.59 -11.42 19.65
C ILE A 155 -15.40 -12.23 19.12
N HIS A 156 -15.66 -13.26 18.31
CA HIS A 156 -14.61 -14.09 17.72
C HIS A 156 -13.66 -13.24 16.83
N ALA A 157 -14.19 -12.37 15.96
CA ALA A 157 -13.40 -11.49 15.13
C ALA A 157 -12.55 -10.51 15.96
N VAL A 158 -13.13 -9.93 17.02
CA VAL A 158 -12.41 -9.04 17.93
C VAL A 158 -11.28 -9.77 18.65
N ILE A 159 -11.49 -11.01 19.10
CA ILE A 159 -10.44 -11.83 19.71
C ILE A 159 -9.28 -12.05 18.76
N ILE A 160 -9.55 -12.43 17.50
CA ILE A 160 -8.51 -12.63 16.47
C ILE A 160 -7.74 -11.34 16.24
N VAL A 161 -8.42 -10.21 16.06
CA VAL A 161 -7.79 -8.93 15.79
C VAL A 161 -6.98 -8.43 16.99
N ARG A 162 -7.46 -8.61 18.21
CA ARG A 162 -6.70 -8.29 19.44
C ARG A 162 -5.44 -9.13 19.55
N ARG A 163 -5.51 -10.44 19.26
CA ARG A 163 -4.33 -11.32 19.20
C ARG A 163 -3.35 -10.87 18.13
N ALA A 164 -3.84 -10.57 16.92
CA ALA A 164 -3.01 -10.04 15.85
C ALA A 164 -2.30 -8.74 16.24
N LYS A 165 -3.01 -7.80 16.88
CA LYS A 165 -2.44 -6.53 17.35
C LYS A 165 -1.36 -6.75 18.41
N LEU A 166 -1.60 -7.64 19.37
CA LEU A 166 -0.66 -7.97 20.44
C LEU A 166 0.63 -8.60 19.89
N LEU A 167 0.49 -9.59 19.01
CA LEU A 167 1.62 -10.24 18.36
C LEU A 167 2.40 -9.31 17.44
N ALA A 168 1.69 -8.47 16.67
CA ALA A 168 2.32 -7.47 15.84
C ALA A 168 3.09 -6.43 16.68
N GLY A 169 2.53 -6.00 17.79
CA GLY A 169 3.20 -5.08 18.74
C GLY A 169 4.45 -5.68 19.37
N HIS A 170 4.39 -6.95 19.76
CA HIS A 170 5.55 -7.66 20.30
C HIS A 170 6.66 -7.84 19.25
N ARG A 171 6.30 -8.11 18.00
CA ARG A 171 7.26 -8.38 16.92
C ARG A 171 7.87 -7.12 16.30
N TYR A 172 7.08 -6.09 16.07
CA TYR A 172 7.47 -4.89 15.32
C TYR A 172 7.57 -3.64 16.19
N GLY A 173 7.11 -3.69 17.42
CA GLY A 173 6.97 -2.54 18.31
C GLY A 173 5.55 -1.93 18.26
N PHE A 174 5.01 -1.58 19.43
CA PHE A 174 3.67 -0.99 19.54
C PHE A 174 3.56 0.38 18.87
N ASP A 175 4.65 1.15 18.85
CA ASP A 175 4.72 2.47 18.23
C ASP A 175 4.59 2.42 16.69
N GLN A 176 4.95 1.29 16.09
CA GLN A 176 4.85 1.09 14.64
C GLN A 176 3.44 0.68 14.19
N ILE A 177 2.53 0.40 15.12
CA ILE A 177 1.16 0.03 14.76
C ILE A 177 0.42 1.26 14.23
N PRO A 178 0.01 1.26 12.96
CA PRO A 178 -0.62 2.43 12.37
C PRO A 178 -2.01 2.67 12.96
N ARG A 179 -2.41 3.94 13.01
CA ARG A 179 -3.78 4.32 13.39
C ARG A 179 -4.77 3.63 12.46
N GLY A 180 -5.88 3.12 13.01
CA GLY A 180 -6.89 2.40 12.23
C GLY A 180 -6.58 0.92 11.94
N PHE A 181 -5.42 0.38 12.38
CA PHE A 181 -5.05 -1.02 12.21
C PHE A 181 -6.15 -2.00 12.65
N THR A 182 -6.71 -1.79 13.84
CA THR A 182 -7.75 -2.66 14.41
C THR A 182 -8.99 -2.69 13.52
N MET A 183 -9.46 -1.52 13.05
CA MET A 183 -10.63 -1.43 12.17
C MET A 183 -10.38 -2.07 10.80
N GLN A 184 -9.18 -1.87 10.24
CA GLN A 184 -8.79 -2.49 8.97
C GLN A 184 -8.77 -4.03 9.07
N MET A 185 -8.22 -4.57 10.15
CA MET A 185 -8.18 -6.02 10.38
C MET A 185 -9.55 -6.59 10.72
N LEU A 186 -10.37 -5.84 11.48
CA LEU A 186 -11.74 -6.23 11.79
C LEU A 186 -12.60 -6.29 10.51
N GLY A 187 -12.54 -5.25 9.68
CA GLY A 187 -13.20 -5.26 8.38
C GLY A 187 -12.79 -6.48 7.55
N ARG A 188 -11.46 -6.77 7.48
CA ARG A 188 -10.97 -7.97 6.77
C ARG A 188 -11.55 -9.28 7.33
N ALA A 189 -11.73 -9.38 8.63
CA ALA A 189 -12.29 -10.57 9.27
C ALA A 189 -13.75 -10.82 8.85
N PHE A 190 -14.55 -9.77 8.61
CA PHE A 190 -15.95 -9.86 8.21
C PHE A 190 -16.17 -10.14 6.72
N TYR A 191 -15.15 -9.88 5.88
CA TYR A 191 -15.28 -10.19 4.45
C TYR A 191 -15.00 -11.68 4.18
N ILE A 192 -15.77 -12.25 3.26
CA ILE A 192 -15.50 -13.58 2.69
C ILE A 192 -14.09 -13.56 2.09
N ARG A 193 -13.33 -14.63 2.28
CA ARG A 193 -11.97 -14.76 1.78
C ARG A 193 -11.82 -14.39 0.29
N ARG A 194 -12.80 -14.78 -0.54
CA ARG A 194 -12.81 -14.51 -1.99
C ARG A 194 -12.92 -13.02 -2.32
N TRP A 195 -13.56 -12.22 -1.44
CA TRP A 195 -13.81 -10.79 -1.65
C TRP A 195 -12.84 -9.89 -0.89
N ARG A 196 -11.89 -10.48 -0.18
CA ARG A 196 -10.87 -9.70 0.55
C ARG A 196 -9.95 -8.99 -0.43
N LEU A 197 -9.72 -7.71 -0.20
CA LEU A 197 -8.72 -6.90 -0.87
C LEU A 197 -7.78 -6.27 0.19
N PRO A 198 -6.47 -6.46 0.04
CA PRO A 198 -5.74 -7.32 -0.91
C PRO A 198 -6.10 -8.80 -0.79
N ALA A 199 -5.97 -9.53 -1.91
CA ALA A 199 -6.30 -10.95 -1.95
C ALA A 199 -5.49 -11.75 -0.92
N ALA A 200 -6.10 -12.77 -0.33
CA ALA A 200 -5.46 -13.61 0.67
C ALA A 200 -4.34 -14.45 0.04
N GLN A 201 -3.11 -14.28 0.52
CA GLN A 201 -1.92 -14.95 -0.01
C GLN A 201 -1.63 -16.28 0.69
N VAL A 202 -2.03 -16.45 1.95
CA VAL A 202 -1.75 -17.64 2.78
C VAL A 202 -2.99 -18.52 2.90
N LYS A 203 -2.83 -19.83 3.05
CA LYS A 203 -3.93 -20.78 3.29
C LYS A 203 -4.42 -20.69 4.74
N ARG A 204 -5.62 -21.23 5.00
CA ARG A 204 -6.13 -21.38 6.38
C ARG A 204 -5.21 -22.32 7.15
N GLY A 205 -4.81 -21.93 8.37
CA GLY A 205 -3.88 -22.67 9.20
C GLY A 205 -2.40 -22.42 8.91
N GLU A 206 -2.07 -21.74 7.82
CA GLU A 206 -0.70 -21.36 7.47
C GLU A 206 -0.36 -20.01 8.12
N PHE A 207 -0.02 -20.08 9.40
CA PHE A 207 0.29 -18.88 10.18
C PHE A 207 1.65 -18.30 9.83
N PRO A 208 1.76 -16.97 9.73
CA PRO A 208 3.04 -16.32 9.50
C PRO A 208 4.00 -16.51 10.69
N PRO A 209 5.33 -16.44 10.49
CA PRO A 209 6.30 -16.64 11.56
C PRO A 209 6.13 -15.63 12.70
N GLY A 210 6.32 -16.09 13.94
CA GLY A 210 6.10 -15.28 15.15
C GLY A 210 4.62 -15.15 15.54
N SER A 211 3.81 -16.15 15.23
CA SER A 211 2.39 -16.20 15.57
C SER A 211 1.99 -17.51 16.28
N SER A 212 2.94 -18.19 16.86
CA SER A 212 2.72 -19.42 17.63
C SER A 212 1.92 -19.14 18.94
N LYS A 213 1.46 -20.21 19.56
CA LYS A 213 0.81 -20.10 20.89
C LYS A 213 1.80 -19.64 21.97
N GLU A 214 3.09 -19.98 21.80
CA GLU A 214 4.17 -19.57 22.67
C GLU A 214 4.45 -18.08 22.53
N ASP A 215 4.60 -17.57 21.28
CA ASP A 215 4.76 -16.14 21.01
C ASP A 215 3.60 -15.32 21.62
N LEU A 216 2.37 -15.86 21.57
CA LEU A 216 1.21 -15.19 22.17
C LEU A 216 1.29 -15.15 23.70
N LYS A 217 1.82 -16.17 24.34
CA LYS A 217 2.02 -16.19 25.80
C LYS A 217 3.11 -15.19 26.21
N GLU A 218 4.20 -15.14 25.47
CA GLU A 218 5.29 -14.17 25.68
C GLU A 218 4.83 -12.74 25.48
N ALA A 219 4.13 -12.46 24.40
CA ALA A 219 3.55 -11.14 24.13
C ALA A 219 2.60 -10.68 25.24
N LYS A 220 1.79 -11.59 25.80
CA LYS A 220 0.91 -11.30 26.95
C LYS A 220 1.70 -11.01 28.22
N LYS A 221 2.79 -11.74 28.48
CA LYS A 221 3.65 -11.48 29.65
C LYS A 221 4.34 -10.12 29.54
N ALA A 222 4.93 -9.83 28.36
CA ALA A 222 5.60 -8.55 28.09
C ALA A 222 4.67 -7.33 28.20
N THR A 223 3.37 -7.49 27.96
CA THR A 223 2.41 -6.37 28.08
C THR A 223 1.92 -6.17 29.52
N LYS A 224 2.14 -7.15 30.41
CA LYS A 224 1.75 -7.05 31.84
C LYS A 224 2.87 -6.56 32.73
N ALA A 225 4.12 -6.69 32.29
CA ALA A 225 5.31 -6.17 32.96
C ALA A 225 5.49 -4.70 32.63
#